data_534e41002ed8ee57f18ea3595992afe2
#
_entry.id   534e41002ed8ee57f18ea3595992afe2
#
_cell.length_a   1.000
_cell.length_b   1.000
_cell.length_c   1.000
_cell.angle_alpha   90.00
_cell.angle_beta   90.00
_cell.angle_gamma   90.00
#
_symmetry.space_group_name_H-M   'P 1'
#
loop_
_entity.id
_entity.type
_entity.pdbx_description
1 polymer ?
#
loop_
_entity_poly.entity_id
_entity_poly.type
_entity_poly.pdbx_seq_one_letter_code
_entity_poly.pdbx_strand_id
1 'polypeptide(L)'
;MTQARIFQINASDGGVPKRPLRQAEINELGLTVDKQIHTKVHGGPERAVCLYSLERILALQAEGHPIYPGSVGENITISGLDWDAVVPGARLRLGDVLIEITSFASPCDLIEESFADRDSQRISHKKYPGWARAYSRVQQPGIVKIGDEVTLESPDE
;
A
#
# COMPACT_ATOMS: atom_id res chain seq x y z
N MET A 1 2.82 -19.84 12.59
CA MET A 1 2.67 -18.40 12.32
C MET A 1 2.94 -18.13 10.86
N THR A 2 2.12 -17.29 10.24
CA THR A 2 2.28 -16.94 8.85
C THR A 2 3.35 -15.84 8.72
N GLN A 3 4.36 -16.08 7.89
CA GLN A 3 5.37 -15.07 7.58
C GLN A 3 4.75 -13.97 6.73
N ALA A 4 4.97 -12.71 7.08
CA ALA A 4 4.53 -11.60 6.24
C ALA A 4 5.35 -11.56 4.95
N ARG A 5 4.66 -11.36 3.82
CA ARG A 5 5.29 -11.38 2.50
C ARG A 5 4.63 -10.39 1.56
N ILE A 6 5.38 -9.97 0.55
CA ILE A 6 4.81 -9.23 -0.57
C ILE A 6 3.92 -10.20 -1.34
N PHE A 7 2.62 -9.91 -1.37
CA PHE A 7 1.66 -10.71 -2.12
C PHE A 7 1.61 -10.28 -3.59
N GLN A 8 1.61 -8.97 -3.84
CA GLN A 8 1.51 -8.42 -5.19
C GLN A 8 2.18 -7.05 -5.24
N ILE A 9 2.80 -6.76 -6.38
CA ILE A 9 3.42 -5.46 -6.68
C ILE A 9 2.60 -4.85 -7.79
N ASN A 10 2.20 -3.58 -7.65
CA ASN A 10 1.27 -2.94 -8.58
C ASN A 10 1.80 -1.60 -9.06
N ALA A 11 1.65 -1.33 -10.36
CA ALA A 11 2.04 -0.07 -10.96
C ALA A 11 1.10 0.30 -12.10
N SER A 12 1.07 1.59 -12.48
CA SER A 12 0.29 2.06 -13.60
C SER A 12 1.00 3.24 -14.27
N ASP A 13 0.53 3.61 -15.48
CA ASP A 13 0.97 4.81 -16.17
C ASP A 13 0.25 6.07 -15.68
N GLY A 14 -0.57 5.93 -14.65
CA GLY A 14 -1.34 6.99 -14.02
C GLY A 14 -2.70 6.47 -13.59
N GLY A 15 -3.09 6.79 -12.35
CA GLY A 15 -4.40 6.45 -11.80
C GLY A 15 -4.56 5.00 -11.39
N VAL A 16 -5.79 4.58 -11.30
CA VAL A 16 -6.21 3.26 -10.86
C VAL A 16 -7.11 2.60 -11.91
N PRO A 17 -7.19 1.26 -11.93
CA PRO A 17 -6.44 0.34 -11.08
C PRO A 17 -4.98 0.21 -11.49
N LYS A 18 -4.13 -0.17 -10.54
CA LYS A 18 -2.74 -0.51 -10.83
C LYS A 18 -2.66 -1.98 -11.23
N ARG A 19 -1.69 -2.30 -12.10
CA ARG A 19 -1.53 -3.65 -12.64
C ARG A 19 -0.39 -4.40 -11.97
N PRO A 20 -0.50 -5.74 -11.84
CA PRO A 20 0.52 -6.52 -11.13
C PRO A 20 1.82 -6.65 -11.90
N LEU A 21 2.94 -6.67 -11.15
CA LEU A 21 4.29 -6.91 -11.64
C LEU A 21 4.92 -7.99 -10.78
N ARG A 22 5.88 -8.74 -11.34
CA ARG A 22 6.62 -9.75 -10.57
C ARG A 22 7.70 -9.14 -9.70
N GLN A 23 8.29 -8.05 -10.16
CA GLN A 23 9.33 -7.33 -9.42
C GLN A 23 9.32 -5.87 -9.84
N ALA A 24 9.92 -5.01 -9.03
CA ALA A 24 10.05 -3.60 -9.33
C ALA A 24 11.26 -3.01 -8.62
N GLU A 25 11.86 -2.01 -9.27
CA GLU A 25 12.85 -1.17 -8.62
C GLU A 25 12.15 -0.06 -7.87
N ILE A 26 12.57 0.18 -6.63
CA ILE A 26 12.06 1.26 -5.80
C ILE A 26 13.19 2.24 -5.52
N ASN A 27 12.98 3.51 -5.84
CA ASN A 27 13.88 4.60 -5.48
C ASN A 27 13.17 5.54 -4.52
N GLU A 28 13.78 6.70 -4.23
CA GLU A 28 13.26 7.66 -3.25
C GLU A 28 11.90 8.25 -3.62
N LEU A 29 11.51 8.16 -4.89
CA LEU A 29 10.21 8.64 -5.37
C LEU A 29 9.18 7.54 -5.56
N GLY A 30 9.54 6.28 -5.24
CA GLY A 30 8.65 5.13 -5.35
C GLY A 30 9.10 4.14 -6.41
N LEU A 31 8.16 3.38 -6.95
CA LEU A 31 8.44 2.43 -8.02
C LEU A 31 8.81 3.20 -9.29
N THR A 32 9.95 2.84 -9.90
CA THR A 32 10.45 3.57 -11.07
C THR A 32 9.52 3.50 -12.27
N VAL A 33 8.68 2.45 -12.33
CA VAL A 33 7.75 2.23 -13.45
C VAL A 33 6.34 2.71 -13.14
N ASP A 34 6.11 3.30 -11.97
CA ASP A 34 4.79 3.78 -11.56
C ASP A 34 4.66 5.28 -11.82
N LYS A 35 3.45 5.73 -12.17
CA LYS A 35 3.13 7.15 -12.31
C LYS A 35 1.89 7.46 -11.48
N GLN A 36 1.90 8.62 -10.83
CA GLN A 36 0.75 9.14 -10.10
C GLN A 36 0.12 10.29 -10.89
N ILE A 37 -1.22 10.30 -10.94
CA ILE A 37 -1.96 11.37 -11.62
C ILE A 37 -1.78 12.70 -10.87
N HIS A 38 -1.88 12.65 -9.54
CA HIS A 38 -1.83 13.85 -8.69
C HIS A 38 -0.59 13.80 -7.82
N THR A 39 0.56 14.20 -8.38
CA THR A 39 1.85 14.11 -7.68
C THR A 39 1.91 14.92 -6.39
N LYS A 40 1.14 16.00 -6.29
CA LYS A 40 1.08 16.80 -5.05
C LYS A 40 0.32 16.10 -3.92
N VAL A 41 -0.61 15.21 -4.26
CA VAL A 41 -1.46 14.50 -3.30
C VAL A 41 -1.01 13.06 -3.11
N HIS A 42 -0.60 12.38 -4.18
CA HIS A 42 -0.33 10.95 -4.20
C HIS A 42 1.13 10.60 -4.47
N GLY A 43 1.99 11.60 -4.61
CA GLY A 43 3.38 11.39 -4.95
C GLY A 43 4.33 12.15 -4.04
N GLY A 44 5.60 12.14 -4.42
CA GLY A 44 6.67 12.80 -3.69
C GLY A 44 7.34 11.89 -2.66
N PRO A 45 8.46 12.35 -2.05
CA PRO A 45 9.25 11.48 -1.16
C PRO A 45 8.51 10.94 0.06
N GLU A 46 7.54 11.69 0.61
CA GLU A 46 6.79 11.26 1.79
C GLU A 46 5.63 10.32 1.45
N ARG A 47 5.34 10.16 0.17
CA ARG A 47 4.29 9.29 -0.37
C ARG A 47 4.83 8.45 -1.51
N ALA A 48 6.08 8.02 -1.35
CA ALA A 48 6.78 7.30 -2.41
C ALA A 48 6.16 5.94 -2.70
N VAL A 49 5.76 5.19 -1.66
CA VAL A 49 5.16 3.87 -1.82
C VAL A 49 3.88 3.80 -1.01
N CYS A 50 2.79 3.39 -1.65
CA CYS A 50 1.51 3.15 -1.02
C CYS A 50 1.34 1.66 -0.77
N LEU A 51 0.89 1.30 0.43
CA LEU A 51 0.79 -0.08 0.89
C LEU A 51 -0.63 -0.40 1.34
N TYR A 52 -1.06 -1.66 1.14
CA TYR A 52 -2.30 -2.13 1.74
C TYR A 52 -2.21 -3.60 2.13
N SER A 53 -3.12 -4.02 3.00
CA SER A 53 -3.20 -5.36 3.55
C SER A 53 -4.08 -6.25 2.67
N LEU A 54 -3.58 -7.43 2.29
CA LEU A 54 -4.38 -8.42 1.59
C LEU A 54 -5.57 -8.86 2.47
N GLU A 55 -5.34 -9.05 3.78
CA GLU A 55 -6.40 -9.48 4.69
C GLU A 55 -7.53 -8.46 4.79
N ARG A 56 -7.20 -7.17 4.76
CA ARG A 56 -8.21 -6.11 4.71
C ARG A 56 -9.00 -6.15 3.39
N ILE A 57 -8.31 -6.37 2.28
CA ILE A 57 -8.97 -6.50 0.96
C ILE A 57 -9.95 -7.69 0.98
N LEU A 58 -9.51 -8.84 1.50
CA LEU A 58 -10.36 -10.02 1.56
C LEU A 58 -11.58 -9.80 2.46
N ALA A 59 -11.40 -9.10 3.58
CA ALA A 59 -12.51 -8.77 4.47
C ALA A 59 -13.51 -7.84 3.79
N LEU A 60 -13.03 -6.87 3.01
CA LEU A 60 -13.92 -5.96 2.26
C LEU A 60 -14.65 -6.71 1.15
N GLN A 61 -14.00 -7.67 0.49
CA GLN A 61 -14.68 -8.54 -0.48
C GLN A 61 -15.82 -9.31 0.18
N ALA A 62 -15.60 -9.79 1.41
CA ALA A 62 -16.62 -10.50 2.16
C ALA A 62 -17.81 -9.60 2.51
N GLU A 63 -17.61 -8.28 2.59
CA GLU A 63 -18.70 -7.31 2.75
C GLU A 63 -19.44 -7.03 1.44
N GLY A 64 -18.96 -7.55 0.31
CA GLY A 64 -19.59 -7.36 -1.00
C GLY A 64 -18.93 -6.33 -1.90
N HIS A 65 -17.78 -5.77 -1.50
CA HIS A 65 -17.09 -4.78 -2.33
C HIS A 65 -16.27 -5.46 -3.43
N PRO A 66 -16.24 -4.90 -4.67
CA PRO A 66 -15.47 -5.47 -5.77
C PRO A 66 -13.96 -5.14 -5.71
N ILE A 67 -13.44 -4.74 -4.58
CA ILE A 67 -12.03 -4.42 -4.37
C ILE A 67 -11.14 -5.64 -4.63
N TYR A 68 -9.94 -5.41 -5.16
CA TYR A 68 -8.94 -6.46 -5.39
C TYR A 68 -7.54 -5.84 -5.31
N PRO A 69 -6.49 -6.64 -5.18
CA PRO A 69 -5.11 -6.09 -5.07
C PRO A 69 -4.78 -5.19 -6.26
N GLY A 70 -4.32 -3.97 -5.97
CA GLY A 70 -4.01 -2.95 -6.96
C GLY A 70 -5.17 -2.03 -7.29
N SER A 71 -6.41 -2.41 -6.98
CA SER A 71 -7.59 -1.65 -7.39
C SER A 71 -7.74 -0.32 -6.66
N VAL A 72 -7.16 -0.19 -5.47
CA VAL A 72 -7.23 1.07 -4.69
C VAL A 72 -5.92 1.85 -4.75
N GLY A 73 -5.08 1.53 -5.73
CA GLY A 73 -3.88 2.31 -6.04
C GLY A 73 -2.68 2.01 -5.18
N GLU A 74 -2.71 0.96 -4.37
CA GLU A 74 -1.54 0.58 -3.60
C GLU A 74 -0.47 -0.04 -4.50
N ASN A 75 0.79 0.29 -4.21
CA ASN A 75 1.94 -0.26 -4.93
C ASN A 75 2.30 -1.66 -4.45
N ILE A 76 2.19 -1.89 -3.15
CA ILE A 76 2.55 -3.17 -2.53
C ILE A 76 1.35 -3.67 -1.73
N THR A 77 0.86 -4.85 -2.09
CA THR A 77 -0.14 -5.57 -1.32
C THR A 77 0.59 -6.60 -0.47
N ILE A 78 0.41 -6.55 0.84
CA ILE A 78 1.16 -7.36 1.79
C ILE A 78 0.23 -8.37 2.47
N SER A 79 0.66 -9.63 2.56
CA SER A 79 -0.06 -10.66 3.30
C SER A 79 0.64 -10.98 4.62
N GLY A 80 -0.14 -11.36 5.62
CA GLY A 80 0.38 -11.89 6.87
C GLY A 80 0.93 -10.86 7.85
N LEU A 81 0.70 -9.57 7.61
CA LEU A 81 1.20 -8.51 8.47
C LEU A 81 0.10 -8.05 9.44
N ASP A 82 0.49 -7.75 10.69
CA ASP A 82 -0.43 -7.09 11.63
C ASP A 82 -0.66 -5.66 11.17
N TRP A 83 -1.76 -5.44 10.46
CA TRP A 83 -2.02 -4.15 9.84
C TRP A 83 -2.27 -3.04 10.85
N ASP A 84 -2.75 -3.38 12.06
CA ASP A 84 -2.96 -2.38 13.10
C ASP A 84 -1.63 -1.80 13.63
N ALA A 85 -0.52 -2.45 13.37
CA ALA A 85 0.81 -1.96 13.74
C ALA A 85 1.47 -1.11 12.65
N VAL A 86 0.85 -1.00 11.47
CA VAL A 86 1.36 -0.20 10.36
C VAL A 86 0.87 1.24 10.54
N VAL A 87 1.63 2.01 11.29
CA VAL A 87 1.28 3.36 11.72
C VAL A 87 2.44 4.31 11.42
N PRO A 88 2.20 5.63 11.33
CA PRO A 88 3.30 6.58 11.10
C PRO A 88 4.45 6.37 12.07
N GLY A 89 5.67 6.33 11.54
CA GLY A 89 6.90 6.06 12.30
C GLY A 89 7.34 4.61 12.26
N ALA A 90 6.45 3.67 11.97
CA ALA A 90 6.82 2.27 11.83
C ALA A 90 7.68 2.08 10.58
N ARG A 91 8.64 1.17 10.64
CA ARG A 91 9.50 0.84 9.50
C ARG A 91 9.22 -0.57 9.03
N LEU A 92 9.23 -0.74 7.71
CA LEU A 92 9.06 -2.04 7.08
C LEU A 92 10.27 -2.33 6.22
N ARG A 93 10.81 -3.53 6.37
CA ARG A 93 11.79 -4.04 5.43
C ARG A 93 11.06 -4.96 4.45
N LEU A 94 11.15 -4.61 3.16
CA LEU A 94 10.53 -5.34 2.06
C LEU A 94 11.67 -5.94 1.24
N GLY A 95 12.09 -7.17 1.55
CA GLY A 95 13.30 -7.71 0.96
C GLY A 95 14.49 -6.80 1.30
N ASP A 96 15.14 -6.22 0.29
CA ASP A 96 16.28 -5.33 0.48
C ASP A 96 15.90 -3.86 0.66
N VAL A 97 14.63 -3.51 0.52
CA VAL A 97 14.14 -2.14 0.60
C VAL A 97 13.69 -1.83 2.02
N LEU A 98 14.08 -0.67 2.54
CA LEU A 98 13.60 -0.18 3.84
C LEU A 98 12.73 1.05 3.63
N ILE A 99 11.54 1.02 4.20
CA ILE A 99 10.59 2.15 4.15
C ILE A 99 10.15 2.53 5.56
N GLU A 100 9.72 3.77 5.71
CA GLU A 100 9.11 4.26 6.95
C GLU A 100 7.72 4.79 6.63
N ILE A 101 6.72 4.37 7.40
CA ILE A 101 5.35 4.83 7.23
C ILE A 101 5.26 6.30 7.63
N THR A 102 4.70 7.12 6.75
CA THR A 102 4.59 8.56 6.94
C THR A 102 3.18 9.01 7.30
N SER A 103 2.17 8.40 6.69
CA SER A 103 0.78 8.84 6.88
C SER A 103 -0.17 7.75 6.41
N PHE A 104 -1.44 7.90 6.82
CA PHE A 104 -2.53 7.09 6.25
C PHE A 104 -3.01 7.76 4.96
N ALA A 105 -3.34 6.94 3.96
CA ALA A 105 -3.85 7.45 2.70
C ALA A 105 -5.33 7.79 2.86
N SER A 106 -5.70 9.01 2.49
CA SER A 106 -7.11 9.42 2.46
C SER A 106 -7.76 8.85 1.20
N PRO A 107 -8.95 8.23 1.31
CA PRO A 107 -9.65 7.75 0.13
C PRO A 107 -10.18 8.91 -0.72
N CYS A 108 -10.28 8.69 -2.02
CA CYS A 108 -10.78 9.69 -2.97
C CYS A 108 -11.66 9.04 -4.03
N ASP A 109 -12.22 9.87 -4.92
CA ASP A 109 -13.12 9.41 -5.95
C ASP A 109 -12.46 8.46 -6.96
N LEU A 110 -11.14 8.54 -7.10
CA LEU A 110 -10.42 7.69 -8.05
C LEU A 110 -10.55 6.20 -7.74
N ILE A 111 -10.88 5.83 -6.51
CA ILE A 111 -11.00 4.42 -6.11
C ILE A 111 -12.44 4.00 -5.82
N GLU A 112 -13.42 4.85 -6.12
CA GLU A 112 -14.83 4.57 -5.77
C GLU A 112 -15.39 3.30 -6.41
N GLU A 113 -14.88 2.90 -7.59
CA GLU A 113 -15.36 1.71 -8.26
C GLU A 113 -15.01 0.40 -7.54
N SER A 114 -14.07 0.45 -6.59
CA SER A 114 -13.73 -0.71 -5.77
C SER A 114 -14.74 -0.95 -4.64
N PHE A 115 -15.76 -0.10 -4.52
CA PHE A 115 -16.77 -0.19 -3.46
C PHE A 115 -18.15 -0.36 -4.06
N ALA A 116 -18.94 -1.31 -3.53
CA ALA A 116 -20.25 -1.63 -4.07
C ALA A 116 -21.21 -0.44 -4.05
N ASP A 117 -21.09 0.41 -3.03
CA ASP A 117 -21.90 1.63 -2.85
C ASP A 117 -21.19 2.87 -3.39
N ARG A 118 -20.03 2.70 -4.05
CA ARG A 118 -19.17 3.77 -4.57
C ARG A 118 -18.70 4.73 -3.46
N ASP A 119 -18.67 4.28 -2.22
CA ASP A 119 -18.24 5.09 -1.08
C ASP A 119 -16.88 4.59 -0.57
N SER A 120 -15.80 5.25 -1.01
CA SER A 120 -14.44 4.90 -0.63
C SER A 120 -14.13 5.25 0.84
N GLN A 121 -15.00 5.96 1.52
CA GLN A 121 -14.80 6.31 2.94
C GLN A 121 -14.75 5.07 3.84
N ARG A 122 -15.17 3.90 3.34
CA ARG A 122 -15.04 2.64 4.06
C ARG A 122 -13.60 2.35 4.47
N ILE A 123 -12.61 2.86 3.73
CA ILE A 123 -11.19 2.73 4.08
C ILE A 123 -10.55 4.04 4.51
N SER A 124 -11.36 4.94 5.10
CA SER A 124 -10.88 6.15 5.74
C SER A 124 -10.40 5.82 7.16
N HIS A 125 -9.17 6.20 7.50
CA HIS A 125 -8.66 5.99 8.86
C HIS A 125 -9.49 6.77 9.89
N LYS A 126 -9.93 7.96 9.50
CA LYS A 126 -10.73 8.82 10.39
C LYS A 126 -12.06 8.17 10.77
N LYS A 127 -12.73 7.50 9.81
CA LYS A 127 -14.02 6.86 10.04
C LYS A 127 -13.91 5.42 10.50
N TYR A 128 -12.91 4.71 10.02
CA TYR A 128 -12.68 3.28 10.31
C TYR A 128 -11.20 3.08 10.62
N PRO A 129 -10.74 3.40 11.84
CA PRO A 129 -9.33 3.21 12.21
C PRO A 129 -8.86 1.78 11.92
N GLY A 130 -7.68 1.65 11.34
CA GLY A 130 -7.11 0.35 10.98
C GLY A 130 -7.47 -0.15 9.59
N TRP A 131 -8.28 0.59 8.84
CA TRP A 131 -8.73 0.14 7.51
C TRP A 131 -8.12 0.94 6.35
N ALA A 132 -7.30 1.94 6.64
CA ALA A 132 -6.69 2.78 5.60
C ALA A 132 -5.45 2.13 4.99
N ARG A 133 -5.17 2.52 3.75
CA ARG A 133 -3.87 2.29 3.13
C ARG A 133 -2.83 3.17 3.83
N ALA A 134 -1.55 2.86 3.65
CA ALA A 134 -0.47 3.62 4.26
C ALA A 134 0.48 4.15 3.20
N TYR A 135 0.91 5.39 3.34
CA TYR A 135 2.01 5.97 2.57
C TYR A 135 3.32 5.81 3.32
N SER A 136 4.41 5.78 2.58
CA SER A 136 5.74 5.61 3.15
C SER A 136 6.79 6.41 2.38
N ARG A 137 7.91 6.69 3.07
CA ARG A 137 9.12 7.21 2.44
C ARG A 137 10.13 6.07 2.33
N VAL A 138 10.99 6.15 1.32
CA VAL A 138 12.01 5.12 1.10
C VAL A 138 13.29 5.54 1.80
N GLN A 139 13.75 4.73 2.76
CA GLN A 139 15.01 4.96 3.47
C GLN A 139 16.17 4.24 2.80
N GLN A 140 15.91 3.07 2.23
CA GLN A 140 16.93 2.32 1.49
C GLN A 140 16.30 1.79 0.20
N PRO A 141 16.72 2.31 -0.96
CA PRO A 141 16.23 1.83 -2.26
C PRO A 141 16.70 0.41 -2.57
N GLY A 142 16.07 -0.22 -3.55
CA GLY A 142 16.43 -1.55 -4.01
C GLY A 142 15.37 -2.16 -4.89
N ILE A 143 15.46 -3.48 -5.08
CA ILE A 143 14.51 -4.24 -5.89
C ILE A 143 13.67 -5.10 -4.97
N VAL A 144 12.36 -5.10 -5.19
CA VAL A 144 11.40 -5.97 -4.49
C VAL A 144 10.83 -6.98 -5.47
N LYS A 145 10.49 -8.16 -4.93
CA LYS A 145 9.91 -9.27 -5.71
C LYS A 145 8.71 -9.83 -4.97
N ILE A 146 7.75 -10.35 -5.73
CA ILE A 146 6.63 -11.10 -5.14
C ILE A 146 7.22 -12.24 -4.29
N GLY A 147 6.71 -12.38 -3.06
CA GLY A 147 7.16 -13.40 -2.12
C GLY A 147 8.26 -12.94 -1.18
N ASP A 148 8.84 -11.77 -1.39
CA ASP A 148 9.86 -11.25 -0.46
C ASP A 148 9.28 -11.11 0.94
N GLU A 149 10.12 -11.42 1.95
CA GLU A 149 9.72 -11.25 3.35
C GLU A 149 9.50 -9.79 3.69
N VAL A 150 8.49 -9.57 4.50
CA VAL A 150 8.20 -8.25 5.07
C VAL A 150 8.40 -8.34 6.58
N THR A 151 9.24 -7.46 7.12
CA THR A 151 9.50 -7.39 8.56
C THR A 151 9.10 -6.01 9.06
N LEU A 152 8.29 -6.00 10.12
CA LEU A 152 7.83 -4.76 10.76
C LEU A 152 8.70 -4.44 11.95
N GLU A 153 9.19 -3.19 12.02
CA GLU A 153 9.85 -2.63 13.20
C GLU A 153 8.93 -1.57 13.78
N SER A 154 8.69 -1.64 15.09
CA SER A 154 7.80 -0.66 15.71
C SER A 154 8.50 0.71 15.80
N PRO A 155 7.71 1.81 15.94
CA PRO A 155 8.30 3.15 16.06
C PRO A 155 9.26 3.33 17.22
N ASP A 156 9.15 2.49 18.25
CA ASP A 156 9.94 2.59 19.47
C ASP A 156 11.27 1.82 19.42
N GLU A 157 11.59 1.20 18.30
CA GLU A 157 12.81 0.40 18.14
C GLU A 157 13.89 1.09 17.34
#